data_f6913ac142e702385433f10fbd731581
#
_entry.id   f6913ac142e702385433f10fbd731581
#
_cell.length_a   1.000
_cell.length_b   1.000
_cell.length_c   1.000
_cell.angle_alpha   90.00
_cell.angle_beta   90.00
_cell.angle_gamma   90.00
#
_symmetry.space_group_name_H-M   'P 1'
#
loop_
_entity.id
_entity.type
_entity.pdbx_description
1 polymer ?
#
loop_
_entity_poly.entity_id
_entity_poly.type
_entity_poly.pdbx_seq_one_letter_code
_entity_poly.pdbx_strand_id
1 'polypeptide(L)'
;MFSLHTAASVSLYLSLAGSALAAVPAPAVTKAPTIVARALTTTLPASAGYTALPTARVITGSFDGKMVKYDRKGSSGACQEQTETGEADAVFILESGASISNVIIGKDQAEGIHCRGPCTVTNVWWEDVCEDAITIKQTGSGDVSTITGGGAFSAADKIVQHNGAGRVVIKDFFASTFGKLYRSCGNCSKSYQRSVTVDNVCLHGGSEGVGINTNFGDTATLTNIKTNGKPSSTNVCCTYNGVGSGSEPTKIGCGDKYSACKYTASAVGSC
;
A
#
# COMPACT_ATOMS: atom_id res chain seq x y z
N MET A 1 8.93 84.42 68.48
CA MET A 1 8.42 83.16 69.07
C MET A 1 8.54 82.07 68.01
N PHE A 2 9.59 81.37 67.97
CA PHE A 2 9.85 80.36 66.96
C PHE A 2 9.98 79.02 67.66
N SER A 3 9.13 78.07 67.25
CA SER A 3 9.16 76.70 67.71
C SER A 3 9.93 75.85 66.71
N LEU A 4 11.00 75.21 67.14
CA LEU A 4 11.77 74.24 66.39
C LEU A 4 11.04 72.87 66.47
N HIS A 5 10.77 72.29 65.36
CA HIS A 5 10.40 70.88 65.30
C HIS A 5 11.57 70.05 64.75
N THR A 6 12.05 69.18 65.58
CA THR A 6 13.09 68.20 65.28
C THR A 6 12.46 67.05 64.49
N ALA A 7 12.95 66.81 63.29
CA ALA A 7 12.58 65.64 62.45
C ALA A 7 13.49 64.47 62.82
N ALA A 8 12.89 63.38 63.20
CA ALA A 8 13.57 62.11 63.42
C ALA A 8 13.61 61.30 62.16
N SER A 9 14.81 60.97 61.67
CA SER A 9 15.02 60.11 60.49
C SER A 9 14.95 58.63 60.89
N VAL A 10 14.01 57.91 60.38
CA VAL A 10 13.90 56.46 60.50
C VAL A 10 14.58 55.81 59.27
N SER A 11 15.69 55.14 59.49
CA SER A 11 16.37 54.36 58.44
C SER A 11 15.74 52.98 58.34
N LEU A 12 15.13 52.70 57.21
CA LEU A 12 14.52 51.41 56.87
C LEU A 12 15.59 50.53 56.18
N TYR A 13 16.03 49.49 56.86
CA TYR A 13 16.88 48.47 56.23
C TYR A 13 16.02 47.48 55.40
N LEU A 14 16.16 47.52 54.06
CA LEU A 14 15.55 46.58 53.20
C LEU A 14 16.46 45.36 53.02
N SER A 15 16.09 44.22 53.58
CA SER A 15 16.81 42.97 53.44
C SER A 15 16.34 42.34 52.14
N LEU A 16 17.20 42.27 51.07
CA LEU A 16 16.97 41.47 49.86
C LEU A 16 17.18 40.00 50.17
N ALA A 17 16.08 39.25 50.27
CA ALA A 17 16.13 37.78 50.26
C ALA A 17 16.29 37.34 48.81
N GLY A 18 17.47 36.87 48.43
CA GLY A 18 17.74 36.27 47.12
C GLY A 18 17.08 34.89 47.00
N SER A 19 16.01 34.80 46.22
CA SER A 19 15.41 33.51 45.88
C SER A 19 16.28 32.83 44.82
N ALA A 20 16.99 31.76 45.18
CA ALA A 20 17.66 30.88 44.23
C ALA A 20 16.61 30.10 43.43
N LEU A 21 16.44 30.43 42.14
CA LEU A 21 15.69 29.60 41.20
C LEU A 21 16.48 28.30 40.96
N ALA A 22 15.95 27.17 41.44
CA ALA A 22 16.46 25.87 41.12
C ALA A 22 16.20 25.60 39.62
N ALA A 23 17.28 25.36 38.86
CA ALA A 23 17.17 24.98 37.44
C ALA A 23 16.48 23.62 37.33
N VAL A 24 15.34 23.59 36.64
CA VAL A 24 14.66 22.34 36.28
C VAL A 24 15.54 21.61 35.26
N PRO A 25 15.94 20.34 35.47
CA PRO A 25 16.72 19.60 34.50
C PRO A 25 15.92 19.43 33.24
N ALA A 26 16.53 19.68 32.05
CA ALA A 26 15.91 19.45 30.76
C ALA A 26 15.53 17.97 30.63
N PRO A 27 14.34 17.66 30.03
CA PRO A 27 13.94 16.28 29.81
C PRO A 27 14.97 15.56 28.93
N ALA A 28 15.40 14.37 29.39
CA ALA A 28 16.30 13.53 28.61
C ALA A 28 15.66 13.20 27.26
N VAL A 29 16.36 13.54 26.18
CA VAL A 29 15.95 13.16 24.81
C VAL A 29 16.09 11.65 24.71
N THR A 30 15.02 10.93 24.91
CA THR A 30 14.95 9.49 24.61
C THR A 30 15.11 9.32 23.10
N LYS A 31 16.20 8.66 22.70
CA LYS A 31 16.43 8.28 21.32
C LYS A 31 15.21 7.52 20.83
N ALA A 32 14.57 7.99 19.74
CA ALA A 32 13.47 7.27 19.14
C ALA A 32 13.89 5.83 18.83
N PRO A 33 13.04 4.81 19.06
CA PRO A 33 13.39 3.44 18.77
C PRO A 33 13.77 3.34 17.29
N THR A 34 14.93 2.79 17.01
CA THR A 34 15.35 2.48 15.64
C THR A 34 14.41 1.42 15.11
N ILE A 35 13.51 1.79 14.20
CA ILE A 35 12.67 0.83 13.49
C ILE A 35 13.63 0.04 12.59
N VAL A 36 14.02 -1.14 13.02
CA VAL A 36 14.73 -2.09 12.17
C VAL A 36 13.73 -2.51 11.11
N ALA A 37 13.94 -2.09 9.87
CA ALA A 37 13.14 -2.53 8.74
C ALA A 37 13.14 -4.07 8.73
N ARG A 38 11.97 -4.67 8.91
CA ARG A 38 11.83 -6.13 8.85
C ARG A 38 12.26 -6.58 7.47
N ALA A 39 13.18 -7.54 7.40
CA ALA A 39 13.59 -8.11 6.12
C ALA A 39 12.36 -8.68 5.41
N LEU A 40 12.21 -8.33 4.12
CA LEU A 40 11.14 -8.85 3.29
C LEU A 40 11.32 -10.37 3.12
N THR A 41 10.25 -11.13 3.29
CA THR A 41 10.18 -12.51 2.87
C THR A 41 10.01 -12.54 1.34
N THR A 42 10.89 -13.24 0.64
CA THR A 42 10.93 -13.31 -0.82
C THR A 42 10.61 -14.70 -1.37
N THR A 43 10.20 -15.61 -0.50
CA THR A 43 9.84 -16.97 -0.84
C THR A 43 8.42 -17.28 -0.42
N LEU A 44 7.71 -18.07 -1.23
CA LEU A 44 6.38 -18.54 -0.89
C LEU A 44 6.47 -19.38 0.39
N PRO A 45 5.73 -19.06 1.46
CA PRO A 45 5.74 -19.85 2.68
C PRO A 45 5.08 -21.21 2.48
N ALA A 46 5.46 -22.17 3.30
CA ALA A 46 4.80 -23.48 3.32
C ALA A 46 3.33 -23.35 3.72
N SER A 47 2.47 -24.08 3.01
CA SER A 47 1.03 -24.12 3.30
C SER A 47 0.76 -25.00 4.53
N ALA A 48 -0.10 -24.52 5.43
CA ALA A 48 -0.59 -25.28 6.58
C ALA A 48 -1.73 -26.28 6.24
N GLY A 49 -2.19 -26.29 4.99
CA GLY A 49 -3.27 -27.16 4.49
C GLY A 49 -3.78 -26.68 3.14
N TYR A 50 -4.79 -27.36 2.64
CA TYR A 50 -5.38 -27.06 1.33
C TYR A 50 -6.92 -27.09 1.37
N THR A 51 -7.55 -26.15 0.67
CA THR A 51 -9.01 -26.07 0.51
C THR A 51 -9.36 -25.55 -0.88
N ALA A 52 -10.15 -26.32 -1.63
CA ALA A 52 -10.73 -25.86 -2.88
C ALA A 52 -12.17 -25.39 -2.67
N LEU A 53 -12.46 -24.13 -2.99
CA LEU A 53 -13.75 -23.50 -2.79
C LEU A 53 -14.68 -23.71 -4.00
N PRO A 54 -15.92 -24.19 -3.83
CA PRO A 54 -16.85 -24.35 -4.92
C PRO A 54 -17.37 -23.02 -5.49
N THR A 55 -17.40 -21.99 -4.65
CA THR A 55 -17.78 -20.61 -5.00
C THR A 55 -16.86 -19.62 -4.31
N ALA A 56 -16.83 -18.38 -4.76
CA ALA A 56 -16.10 -17.32 -4.07
C ALA A 56 -16.56 -17.22 -2.60
N ARG A 57 -15.60 -17.14 -1.69
CA ARG A 57 -15.90 -16.94 -0.27
C ARG A 57 -16.05 -15.45 0.03
N VAL A 58 -17.26 -15.05 0.45
CA VAL A 58 -17.52 -13.67 0.85
C VAL A 58 -17.12 -13.46 2.31
N ILE A 59 -16.33 -12.41 2.56
CA ILE A 59 -15.84 -12.00 3.88
C ILE A 59 -16.49 -10.65 4.22
N THR A 60 -17.25 -10.59 5.30
CA THR A 60 -17.93 -9.38 5.78
C THR A 60 -17.23 -8.72 6.99
N GLY A 61 -16.28 -9.41 7.59
CA GLY A 61 -15.50 -8.98 8.76
C GLY A 61 -14.05 -9.35 8.62
N SER A 62 -13.45 -9.95 9.66
CA SER A 62 -12.08 -10.40 9.65
C SER A 62 -11.98 -11.90 9.40
N PHE A 63 -11.07 -12.31 8.52
CA PHE A 63 -10.77 -13.71 8.23
C PHE A 63 -9.27 -13.96 8.33
N ASP A 64 -8.88 -14.87 9.22
CA ASP A 64 -7.52 -15.41 9.31
C ASP A 64 -7.48 -16.82 8.69
N GLY A 65 -6.80 -16.94 7.55
CA GLY A 65 -6.67 -18.20 6.81
C GLY A 65 -5.61 -19.15 7.37
N LYS A 66 -4.85 -18.75 8.40
CA LYS A 66 -3.84 -19.58 9.10
C LYS A 66 -2.85 -20.25 8.15
N MET A 67 -2.47 -19.58 7.09
CA MET A 67 -1.57 -20.05 6.03
C MET A 67 -2.08 -21.30 5.27
N VAL A 68 -3.38 -21.55 5.27
CA VAL A 68 -3.98 -22.56 4.38
C VAL A 68 -3.97 -22.05 2.95
N LYS A 69 -3.71 -22.95 2.00
CA LYS A 69 -3.80 -22.67 0.55
C LYS A 69 -5.24 -22.87 0.07
N TYR A 70 -5.75 -21.85 -0.64
CA TYR A 70 -7.09 -21.82 -1.20
C TYR A 70 -7.05 -21.73 -2.72
N ASP A 71 -7.84 -22.56 -3.36
CA ASP A 71 -8.11 -22.57 -4.81
C ASP A 71 -9.61 -22.58 -5.09
N ARG A 72 -9.99 -22.54 -6.38
CA ARG A 72 -11.36 -22.79 -6.82
C ARG A 72 -11.53 -24.27 -7.17
N LYS A 73 -12.75 -24.77 -7.04
CA LYS A 73 -13.09 -26.17 -7.30
C LYS A 73 -13.73 -26.34 -8.69
N GLY A 74 -13.22 -27.31 -9.45
CA GLY A 74 -13.74 -27.64 -10.77
C GLY A 74 -13.47 -26.56 -11.82
N SER A 75 -14.28 -26.51 -12.87
CA SER A 75 -14.13 -25.52 -13.95
C SER A 75 -14.63 -24.12 -13.58
N SER A 76 -15.43 -23.99 -12.52
CA SER A 76 -15.90 -22.70 -12.04
C SER A 76 -14.78 -21.96 -11.32
N GLY A 77 -14.40 -20.82 -11.87
CA GLY A 77 -13.29 -20.01 -11.38
C GLY A 77 -11.91 -20.62 -11.61
N ALA A 78 -11.77 -21.63 -12.46
CA ALA A 78 -10.47 -22.12 -12.92
C ALA A 78 -9.76 -21.07 -13.76
N CYS A 79 -8.43 -21.09 -13.77
CA CYS A 79 -7.63 -20.16 -14.56
C CYS A 79 -7.97 -20.27 -16.05
N GLN A 80 -8.25 -19.14 -16.69
CA GLN A 80 -8.51 -18.96 -18.11
C GLN A 80 -7.53 -17.93 -18.72
N GLU A 81 -6.30 -17.92 -18.19
CA GLU A 81 -5.27 -16.94 -18.54
C GLU A 81 -5.75 -15.49 -18.30
N GLN A 82 -5.61 -14.61 -19.30
CA GLN A 82 -5.98 -13.20 -19.17
C GLN A 82 -7.45 -12.93 -19.58
N THR A 83 -8.33 -13.90 -19.35
CA THR A 83 -9.77 -13.73 -19.61
C THR A 83 -10.41 -13.02 -18.41
N GLU A 84 -10.96 -11.82 -18.63
CA GLU A 84 -11.73 -11.07 -17.64
C GLU A 84 -13.02 -11.82 -17.30
N THR A 85 -13.10 -12.44 -16.13
CA THR A 85 -14.25 -13.27 -15.70
C THR A 85 -15.10 -12.61 -14.62
N GLY A 86 -14.49 -11.83 -13.73
CA GLY A 86 -15.18 -11.07 -12.70
C GLY A 86 -15.26 -11.74 -11.33
N GLU A 87 -15.88 -11.05 -10.38
CA GLU A 87 -15.81 -11.42 -8.95
C GLU A 87 -16.45 -12.76 -8.58
N ALA A 88 -17.36 -13.29 -9.40
CA ALA A 88 -17.96 -14.60 -9.16
C ALA A 88 -16.92 -15.73 -9.23
N ASP A 89 -15.85 -15.52 -9.98
CA ASP A 89 -14.74 -16.45 -10.16
C ASP A 89 -13.55 -16.17 -9.23
N ALA A 90 -13.66 -15.16 -8.36
CA ALA A 90 -12.67 -14.90 -7.33
C ALA A 90 -12.59 -16.02 -6.30
N VAL A 91 -11.43 -16.16 -5.64
CA VAL A 91 -11.30 -17.02 -4.45
C VAL A 91 -11.99 -16.38 -3.26
N PHE A 92 -11.75 -15.07 -3.07
CA PHE A 92 -12.36 -14.29 -1.99
C PHE A 92 -12.99 -12.99 -2.50
N ILE A 93 -14.11 -12.63 -1.90
CA ILE A 93 -14.74 -11.33 -2.05
C ILE A 93 -14.76 -10.66 -0.67
N LEU A 94 -14.17 -9.49 -0.55
CA LEU A 94 -14.15 -8.70 0.68
C LEU A 94 -15.19 -7.60 0.58
N GLU A 95 -16.15 -7.60 1.48
CA GLU A 95 -17.09 -6.49 1.64
C GLU A 95 -16.38 -5.25 2.22
N SER A 96 -17.03 -4.11 2.13
CA SER A 96 -16.48 -2.85 2.62
C SER A 96 -16.04 -2.94 4.08
N GLY A 97 -14.79 -2.62 4.38
CA GLY A 97 -14.18 -2.70 5.71
C GLY A 97 -13.72 -4.09 6.13
N ALA A 98 -13.90 -5.11 5.29
CA ALA A 98 -13.46 -6.47 5.60
C ALA A 98 -11.93 -6.60 5.54
N SER A 99 -11.41 -7.61 6.26
CA SER A 99 -9.99 -7.94 6.30
C SER A 99 -9.73 -9.43 6.10
N ILE A 100 -8.63 -9.74 5.41
CA ILE A 100 -8.12 -11.09 5.21
C ILE A 100 -6.65 -11.14 5.60
N SER A 101 -6.24 -12.22 6.26
CA SER A 101 -4.85 -12.40 6.67
C SER A 101 -4.39 -13.85 6.61
N ASN A 102 -3.07 -14.03 6.45
CA ASN A 102 -2.42 -15.35 6.52
C ASN A 102 -3.05 -16.37 5.58
N VAL A 103 -3.10 -16.05 4.29
CA VAL A 103 -3.69 -16.88 3.24
C VAL A 103 -2.65 -17.13 2.15
N ILE A 104 -2.68 -18.33 1.57
CA ILE A 104 -2.04 -18.64 0.30
C ILE A 104 -3.14 -18.85 -0.73
N ILE A 105 -3.09 -18.16 -1.85
CA ILE A 105 -3.94 -18.40 -3.00
C ILE A 105 -3.14 -19.24 -4.00
N GLY A 106 -3.65 -20.39 -4.36
CA GLY A 106 -2.99 -21.33 -5.26
C GLY A 106 -3.14 -20.91 -6.73
N LYS A 107 -2.78 -21.79 -7.63
CA LYS A 107 -2.79 -21.54 -9.08
C LYS A 107 -4.13 -21.85 -9.77
N ASP A 108 -4.96 -22.67 -9.14
CA ASP A 108 -6.21 -23.14 -9.74
C ASP A 108 -7.35 -22.15 -9.45
N GLN A 109 -7.21 -20.93 -9.95
CA GLN A 109 -8.18 -19.82 -9.78
C GLN A 109 -8.09 -18.84 -10.97
N ALA A 110 -9.19 -18.19 -11.32
CA ALA A 110 -9.19 -17.17 -12.35
C ALA A 110 -8.89 -15.78 -11.77
N GLU A 111 -9.56 -15.45 -10.68
CA GLU A 111 -9.49 -14.17 -10.00
C GLU A 111 -9.10 -14.40 -8.53
N GLY A 112 -8.17 -13.60 -8.01
CA GLY A 112 -7.70 -13.77 -6.63
C GLY A 112 -8.67 -13.22 -5.59
N ILE A 113 -8.51 -11.94 -5.23
CA ILE A 113 -9.34 -11.24 -4.24
C ILE A 113 -10.04 -10.06 -4.90
N HIS A 114 -11.35 -9.93 -4.71
CA HIS A 114 -12.10 -8.73 -5.06
C HIS A 114 -12.52 -7.96 -3.80
N CYS A 115 -12.13 -6.68 -3.70
CA CYS A 115 -12.57 -5.78 -2.65
C CYS A 115 -13.70 -4.89 -3.15
N ARG A 116 -14.93 -5.11 -2.68
CA ARG A 116 -16.13 -4.31 -3.06
C ARG A 116 -16.11 -2.90 -2.49
N GLY A 117 -15.34 -2.68 -1.43
CA GLY A 117 -15.09 -1.38 -0.78
C GLY A 117 -13.67 -1.35 -0.21
N PRO A 118 -13.35 -0.40 0.69
CA PRO A 118 -12.07 -0.40 1.39
C PRO A 118 -11.84 -1.74 2.10
N CYS A 119 -10.65 -2.30 1.94
CA CYS A 119 -10.29 -3.62 2.47
C CYS A 119 -8.88 -3.63 3.06
N THR A 120 -8.60 -4.62 3.90
CA THR A 120 -7.27 -4.85 4.47
C THR A 120 -6.81 -6.27 4.15
N VAL A 121 -5.67 -6.38 3.48
CA VAL A 121 -5.04 -7.64 3.08
C VAL A 121 -3.67 -7.73 3.76
N THR A 122 -3.46 -8.74 4.61
CA THR A 122 -2.24 -8.85 5.40
C THR A 122 -1.61 -10.23 5.26
N ASN A 123 -0.34 -10.29 4.86
CA ASN A 123 0.40 -11.55 4.71
C ASN A 123 -0.36 -12.58 3.85
N VAL A 124 -0.77 -12.13 2.65
CA VAL A 124 -1.41 -13.00 1.65
C VAL A 124 -0.43 -13.25 0.50
N TRP A 125 -0.39 -14.48 0.04
CA TRP A 125 0.54 -14.95 -0.96
C TRP A 125 -0.20 -15.56 -2.14
N TRP A 126 0.22 -15.26 -3.36
CA TRP A 126 -0.28 -15.85 -4.59
C TRP A 126 0.81 -16.73 -5.20
N GLU A 127 0.57 -18.04 -5.27
CA GLU A 127 1.49 -19.03 -5.83
C GLU A 127 1.70 -18.80 -7.34
N ASP A 128 0.62 -18.49 -8.03
CA ASP A 128 0.57 -18.18 -9.46
C ASP A 128 -0.67 -17.31 -9.73
N VAL A 129 -0.45 -16.09 -10.21
CA VAL A 129 -1.55 -15.15 -10.50
C VAL A 129 -2.08 -15.42 -11.89
N CYS A 130 -3.37 -15.73 -12.02
CA CYS A 130 -3.98 -15.97 -13.31
C CYS A 130 -4.32 -14.65 -14.02
N GLU A 131 -5.44 -14.01 -13.71
CA GLU A 131 -5.80 -12.69 -14.26
C GLU A 131 -5.23 -11.59 -13.36
N ASP A 132 -5.90 -11.24 -12.25
CA ASP A 132 -5.42 -10.27 -11.25
C ASP A 132 -5.32 -10.90 -9.85
N ALA A 133 -4.28 -10.55 -9.09
CA ALA A 133 -4.22 -11.03 -7.71
C ALA A 133 -5.25 -10.33 -6.82
N ILE A 134 -5.40 -9.00 -6.97
CA ILE A 134 -6.34 -8.19 -6.19
C ILE A 134 -7.01 -7.14 -7.08
N THR A 135 -8.34 -7.12 -7.09
CA THR A 135 -9.14 -6.09 -7.77
C THR A 135 -9.84 -5.19 -6.75
N ILE A 136 -9.53 -3.88 -6.76
CA ILE A 136 -10.07 -2.89 -5.83
C ILE A 136 -11.20 -2.10 -6.48
N LYS A 137 -12.40 -2.18 -5.89
CA LYS A 137 -13.65 -1.58 -6.41
C LYS A 137 -14.25 -0.51 -5.48
N GLN A 138 -13.51 -0.04 -4.46
CA GLN A 138 -13.96 1.03 -3.55
C GLN A 138 -14.41 2.28 -4.32
N THR A 139 -15.41 3.02 -3.81
CA THR A 139 -16.05 4.11 -4.57
C THR A 139 -15.89 5.49 -3.97
N GLY A 140 -15.51 5.60 -2.70
CA GLY A 140 -15.29 6.86 -2.01
C GLY A 140 -13.90 7.45 -2.32
N SER A 141 -13.82 8.74 -2.60
CA SER A 141 -12.53 9.42 -2.84
C SER A 141 -11.59 9.41 -1.61
N GLY A 142 -12.16 9.26 -0.41
CA GLY A 142 -11.42 9.11 0.85
C GLY A 142 -11.14 7.65 1.24
N ASP A 143 -11.64 6.68 0.49
CA ASP A 143 -11.44 5.25 0.79
C ASP A 143 -9.98 4.86 0.66
N VAL A 144 -9.55 3.96 1.56
CA VAL A 144 -8.18 3.43 1.57
C VAL A 144 -8.21 1.91 1.72
N SER A 145 -7.68 1.20 0.74
CA SER A 145 -7.38 -0.23 0.86
C SER A 145 -5.89 -0.42 1.16
N THR A 146 -5.57 -1.36 2.04
CA THR A 146 -4.20 -1.61 2.49
C THR A 146 -3.80 -3.05 2.24
N ILE A 147 -2.64 -3.23 1.60
CA ILE A 147 -2.00 -4.53 1.34
C ILE A 147 -0.65 -4.50 2.06
N THR A 148 -0.47 -5.35 3.07
CA THR A 148 0.75 -5.36 3.89
C THR A 148 1.32 -6.75 4.04
N GLY A 149 2.56 -6.92 3.67
CA GLY A 149 3.22 -8.23 3.68
C GLY A 149 2.67 -9.18 2.63
N GLY A 150 3.28 -10.33 2.50
CA GLY A 150 2.92 -11.29 1.48
C GLY A 150 3.69 -11.10 0.17
N GLY A 151 3.20 -11.72 -0.88
CA GLY A 151 3.80 -11.61 -2.20
C GLY A 151 3.05 -12.36 -3.28
N ALA A 152 3.37 -12.05 -4.54
CA ALA A 152 2.73 -12.65 -5.70
C ALA A 152 3.77 -13.09 -6.74
N PHE A 153 3.48 -14.21 -7.37
CA PHE A 153 4.33 -14.82 -8.39
C PHE A 153 3.57 -14.99 -9.70
N SER A 154 4.28 -14.86 -10.81
CA SER A 154 3.84 -15.20 -12.18
C SER A 154 2.59 -14.47 -12.65
N ALA A 155 2.43 -13.19 -12.32
CA ALA A 155 1.33 -12.38 -12.83
C ALA A 155 1.61 -11.92 -14.26
N ALA A 156 0.97 -12.52 -15.25
CA ALA A 156 1.21 -12.20 -16.65
C ALA A 156 0.93 -10.71 -16.96
N ASP A 157 -0.08 -10.11 -16.35
CA ASP A 157 -0.38 -8.68 -16.47
C ASP A 157 -0.27 -7.96 -15.11
N LYS A 158 -1.27 -8.01 -14.23
CA LYS A 158 -1.35 -7.15 -13.06
C LYS A 158 -1.40 -7.95 -11.74
N ILE A 159 -0.77 -7.44 -10.71
CA ILE A 159 -0.97 -7.94 -9.34
C ILE A 159 -2.13 -7.20 -8.68
N VAL A 160 -2.12 -5.87 -8.72
CA VAL A 160 -3.18 -5.05 -8.11
C VAL A 160 -3.85 -4.19 -9.19
N GLN A 161 -5.10 -4.49 -9.50
CA GLN A 161 -5.95 -3.72 -10.38
C GLN A 161 -6.84 -2.79 -9.55
N HIS A 162 -6.78 -1.49 -9.80
CA HIS A 162 -7.57 -0.50 -9.10
C HIS A 162 -8.65 0.09 -10.00
N ASN A 163 -9.85 -0.48 -9.94
CA ASN A 163 -11.01 -0.06 -10.73
C ASN A 163 -11.78 1.08 -10.08
N GLY A 164 -11.80 1.11 -8.76
CA GLY A 164 -12.53 2.08 -7.96
C GLY A 164 -11.83 3.42 -7.77
N ALA A 165 -12.26 4.19 -6.78
CA ALA A 165 -11.71 5.50 -6.39
C ALA A 165 -10.76 5.39 -5.19
N GLY A 166 -10.20 6.53 -4.75
CA GLY A 166 -9.47 6.64 -3.50
C GLY A 166 -8.03 6.18 -3.58
N ARG A 167 -7.53 5.58 -2.51
CA ARG A 167 -6.12 5.23 -2.36
C ARG A 167 -5.90 3.74 -2.09
N VAL A 168 -4.83 3.20 -2.67
CA VAL A 168 -4.28 1.89 -2.32
C VAL A 168 -2.91 2.09 -1.67
N VAL A 169 -2.65 1.37 -0.58
CA VAL A 169 -1.36 1.33 0.12
C VAL A 169 -0.80 -0.08 0.01
N ILE A 170 0.40 -0.22 -0.55
CA ILE A 170 1.11 -1.51 -0.67
C ILE A 170 2.40 -1.39 0.14
N LYS A 171 2.57 -2.25 1.13
CA LYS A 171 3.75 -2.22 2.03
C LYS A 171 4.33 -3.59 2.25
N ASP A 172 5.65 -3.66 2.41
CA ASP A 172 6.35 -4.88 2.79
C ASP A 172 6.03 -6.06 1.87
N PHE A 173 5.93 -5.84 0.56
CA PHE A 173 5.42 -6.80 -0.41
C PHE A 173 6.50 -7.29 -1.37
N PHE A 174 6.45 -8.57 -1.72
CA PHE A 174 7.31 -9.19 -2.71
C PHE A 174 6.54 -9.50 -4.00
N ALA A 175 7.11 -9.18 -5.16
CA ALA A 175 6.54 -9.53 -6.46
C ALA A 175 7.61 -10.16 -7.35
N SER A 176 7.29 -11.30 -7.97
CA SER A 176 8.21 -12.02 -8.85
C SER A 176 7.55 -12.41 -10.17
N THR A 177 8.20 -12.08 -11.28
CA THR A 177 7.74 -12.39 -12.65
C THR A 177 6.34 -11.85 -12.90
N PHE A 178 6.25 -10.56 -13.23
CA PHE A 178 4.94 -9.89 -13.36
C PHE A 178 4.96 -8.79 -14.44
N GLY A 179 3.79 -8.46 -14.96
CA GLY A 179 3.61 -7.31 -15.85
C GLY A 179 3.70 -6.00 -15.05
N LYS A 180 2.75 -5.79 -14.12
CA LYS A 180 2.67 -4.58 -13.27
C LYS A 180 2.35 -4.96 -11.83
N LEU A 181 3.04 -4.34 -10.83
CA LEU A 181 2.65 -4.46 -9.43
C LEU A 181 1.27 -3.83 -9.19
N TYR A 182 1.04 -2.65 -9.74
CA TYR A 182 -0.19 -1.90 -9.59
C TYR A 182 -0.59 -1.23 -10.90
N ARG A 183 -1.87 -1.29 -11.23
CA ARG A 183 -2.46 -0.56 -12.35
C ARG A 183 -3.74 0.16 -11.91
N SER A 184 -3.73 1.47 -12.07
CA SER A 184 -4.93 2.29 -12.04
C SER A 184 -5.71 2.05 -13.34
N CYS A 185 -6.98 1.65 -13.26
CA CYS A 185 -7.77 1.36 -14.45
C CYS A 185 -7.80 2.56 -15.39
N GLY A 186 -7.39 2.34 -16.61
CA GLY A 186 -7.28 3.39 -17.62
C GLY A 186 -8.42 3.41 -18.63
N ASN A 187 -9.30 2.40 -18.64
CA ASN A 187 -10.41 2.24 -19.57
C ASN A 187 -11.69 1.70 -18.91
N CYS A 188 -11.81 1.84 -17.59
CA CYS A 188 -13.05 1.50 -16.90
C CYS A 188 -14.23 2.36 -17.38
N SER A 189 -15.45 1.80 -17.31
CA SER A 189 -16.68 2.50 -17.67
C SER A 189 -16.89 3.80 -16.89
N LYS A 190 -16.36 3.86 -15.65
CA LYS A 190 -16.32 5.05 -14.82
C LYS A 190 -14.87 5.33 -14.40
N SER A 191 -14.38 6.50 -14.77
CA SER A 191 -13.05 6.97 -14.38
C SER A 191 -13.11 7.70 -13.04
N TYR A 192 -12.04 7.51 -12.23
CA TYR A 192 -11.85 8.15 -10.94
C TYR A 192 -10.45 8.72 -10.85
N GLN A 193 -10.27 9.70 -9.98
CA GLN A 193 -8.94 10.04 -9.48
C GLN A 193 -8.52 8.99 -8.45
N ARG A 194 -7.31 8.46 -8.60
CA ARG A 194 -6.75 7.43 -7.74
C ARG A 194 -5.37 7.81 -7.24
N SER A 195 -4.99 7.27 -6.11
CA SER A 195 -3.61 7.37 -5.65
C SER A 195 -3.09 6.02 -5.16
N VAL A 196 -1.80 5.78 -5.33
CA VAL A 196 -1.12 4.63 -4.77
C VAL A 196 0.08 5.06 -3.94
N THR A 197 0.26 4.43 -2.80
CA THR A 197 1.47 4.54 -1.98
C THR A 197 2.12 3.16 -1.92
N VAL A 198 3.38 3.07 -2.32
CA VAL A 198 4.15 1.82 -2.29
C VAL A 198 5.39 2.05 -1.42
N ASP A 199 5.58 1.21 -0.41
CA ASP A 199 6.69 1.35 0.53
C ASP A 199 7.30 0.00 0.88
N ASN A 200 8.62 -0.09 0.87
CA ASN A 200 9.39 -1.28 1.21
C ASN A 200 8.96 -2.52 0.43
N VAL A 201 9.13 -2.48 -0.90
CA VAL A 201 8.82 -3.61 -1.79
C VAL A 201 10.05 -4.07 -2.54
N CYS A 202 10.09 -5.38 -2.85
CA CYS A 202 11.07 -5.97 -3.73
C CYS A 202 10.38 -6.47 -5.00
N LEU A 203 10.78 -5.93 -6.15
CA LEU A 203 10.24 -6.19 -7.48
C LEU A 203 11.25 -7.00 -8.29
N HIS A 204 10.94 -8.25 -8.55
CA HIS A 204 11.85 -9.20 -9.18
C HIS A 204 11.30 -9.67 -10.53
N GLY A 205 11.92 -9.28 -11.63
CA GLY A 205 11.51 -9.74 -12.97
C GLY A 205 10.23 -9.12 -13.53
N GLY A 206 9.84 -7.91 -13.04
CA GLY A 206 8.65 -7.20 -13.51
C GLY A 206 8.90 -6.31 -14.72
N SER A 207 7.84 -5.96 -15.45
CA SER A 207 7.90 -4.97 -16.54
C SER A 207 7.76 -3.54 -16.00
N GLU A 208 6.81 -3.30 -15.10
CA GLU A 208 6.53 -2.00 -14.47
C GLU A 208 6.22 -2.17 -12.97
N GLY A 209 6.61 -1.19 -12.16
CA GLY A 209 6.15 -1.09 -10.80
C GLY A 209 4.69 -0.65 -10.74
N VAL A 210 4.41 0.62 -11.00
CA VAL A 210 3.07 1.17 -11.00
C VAL A 210 2.74 1.86 -12.32
N GLY A 211 1.50 1.72 -12.80
CA GLY A 211 0.94 2.42 -13.95
C GLY A 211 -0.26 3.28 -13.53
N ILE A 212 -0.18 4.60 -13.77
CA ILE A 212 -1.18 5.59 -13.37
C ILE A 212 -1.63 6.46 -14.54
N ASN A 213 -2.87 6.98 -14.49
CA ASN A 213 -3.44 7.81 -15.57
C ASN A 213 -3.41 9.28 -15.17
N THR A 214 -2.47 10.04 -15.73
CA THR A 214 -2.25 11.44 -15.35
C THR A 214 -3.39 12.38 -15.74
N ASN A 215 -4.09 12.08 -16.82
CA ASN A 215 -5.26 12.86 -17.24
C ASN A 215 -6.49 12.65 -16.33
N PHE A 216 -6.50 11.61 -15.48
CA PHE A 216 -7.51 11.43 -14.44
C PHE A 216 -7.07 12.02 -13.07
N GLY A 217 -5.87 12.62 -13.01
CA GLY A 217 -5.31 13.20 -11.80
C GLY A 217 -4.67 12.17 -10.85
N ASP A 218 -4.36 10.98 -11.35
CA ASP A 218 -3.73 9.93 -10.55
C ASP A 218 -2.33 10.31 -10.07
N THR A 219 -1.95 9.80 -8.90
CA THR A 219 -0.60 9.99 -8.34
C THR A 219 -0.06 8.71 -7.72
N ALA A 220 1.27 8.54 -7.78
CA ALA A 220 1.99 7.46 -7.11
C ALA A 220 3.09 8.02 -6.21
N THR A 221 3.17 7.56 -4.96
CA THR A 221 4.26 7.86 -4.02
C THR A 221 4.99 6.57 -3.70
N LEU A 222 6.29 6.53 -4.00
CA LEU A 222 7.09 5.31 -3.89
C LEU A 222 8.29 5.56 -2.98
N THR A 223 8.45 4.71 -1.97
CA THR A 223 9.56 4.76 -1.01
C THR A 223 10.15 3.37 -0.80
N ASN A 224 11.44 3.29 -0.53
CA ASN A 224 12.13 2.03 -0.24
C ASN A 224 11.89 0.94 -1.30
N ILE A 225 11.87 1.33 -2.58
CA ILE A 225 11.69 0.41 -3.70
C ILE A 225 13.01 -0.30 -4.01
N LYS A 226 12.94 -1.61 -4.18
CA LYS A 226 14.07 -2.44 -4.58
C LYS A 226 13.71 -3.27 -5.80
N THR A 227 14.66 -3.48 -6.70
CA THR A 227 14.47 -4.32 -7.89
C THR A 227 15.71 -5.21 -8.12
N ASN A 228 15.54 -6.25 -8.93
CA ASN A 228 16.68 -7.02 -9.48
C ASN A 228 17.14 -6.51 -10.87
N GLY A 229 16.83 -5.23 -11.20
CA GLY A 229 17.05 -4.64 -12.51
C GLY A 229 15.83 -4.72 -13.44
N LYS A 230 14.79 -5.49 -13.07
CA LYS A 230 13.49 -5.56 -13.75
C LYS A 230 12.35 -5.48 -12.72
N PRO A 231 11.53 -4.39 -12.73
CA PRO A 231 11.63 -3.22 -13.61
C PRO A 231 12.92 -2.42 -13.39
N SER A 232 13.35 -1.68 -14.40
CA SER A 232 14.43 -0.70 -14.22
C SER A 232 13.99 0.40 -13.25
N SER A 233 14.93 1.14 -12.65
CA SER A 233 14.63 2.25 -11.75
C SER A 233 13.70 3.30 -12.37
N THR A 234 13.74 3.47 -13.68
CA THR A 234 12.81 4.35 -14.42
C THR A 234 11.42 3.73 -14.53
N ASN A 235 11.34 2.42 -14.76
CA ASN A 235 10.06 1.73 -14.98
C ASN A 235 9.31 1.39 -13.69
N VAL A 236 9.81 1.75 -12.51
CA VAL A 236 9.03 1.58 -11.27
C VAL A 236 7.80 2.49 -11.20
N CYS A 237 7.73 3.55 -12.01
CA CYS A 237 6.52 4.35 -12.16
C CYS A 237 6.34 4.80 -13.61
N CYS A 238 5.20 4.43 -14.20
CA CYS A 238 4.82 4.77 -15.56
C CYS A 238 3.50 5.53 -15.61
N THR A 239 3.41 6.48 -16.53
CA THR A 239 2.24 7.34 -16.73
C THR A 239 1.53 7.00 -18.03
N TYR A 240 0.22 7.10 -18.01
CA TYR A 240 -0.67 6.80 -19.13
C TYR A 240 -1.68 7.92 -19.35
N ASN A 241 -2.21 7.98 -20.55
CA ASN A 241 -3.41 8.72 -20.88
C ASN A 241 -4.59 7.75 -20.84
N GLY A 242 -5.38 7.82 -19.76
CA GLY A 242 -6.58 7.01 -19.62
C GLY A 242 -7.66 7.43 -20.61
N VAL A 243 -8.53 6.51 -20.95
CA VAL A 243 -9.57 6.65 -21.99
C VAL A 243 -10.93 6.17 -21.47
N GLY A 244 -11.96 6.29 -22.28
CA GLY A 244 -13.23 5.66 -22.01
C GLY A 244 -13.20 4.14 -22.27
N SER A 245 -14.22 3.45 -21.78
CA SER A 245 -14.42 2.02 -22.00
C SER A 245 -14.41 1.68 -23.50
N GLY A 246 -13.83 0.54 -23.84
CA GLY A 246 -13.72 0.05 -25.22
C GLY A 246 -12.51 0.56 -26.00
N SER A 247 -11.62 1.33 -25.38
CA SER A 247 -10.35 1.77 -25.95
C SER A 247 -9.18 1.42 -25.02
N GLU A 248 -7.96 1.39 -25.55
CA GLU A 248 -6.77 1.10 -24.75
C GLU A 248 -6.05 2.39 -24.32
N PRO A 249 -5.65 2.52 -23.03
CA PRO A 249 -4.86 3.63 -22.54
C PRO A 249 -3.50 3.71 -23.22
N THR A 250 -3.08 4.89 -23.60
CA THR A 250 -1.77 5.10 -24.24
C THR A 250 -0.71 5.42 -23.19
N LYS A 251 0.39 4.70 -23.21
CA LYS A 251 1.56 4.99 -22.35
C LYS A 251 2.23 6.30 -22.77
N ILE A 252 2.40 7.21 -21.82
CA ILE A 252 3.08 8.49 -22.04
C ILE A 252 4.60 8.31 -21.79
N GLY A 253 4.96 7.60 -20.72
CA GLY A 253 6.34 7.31 -20.39
C GLY A 253 6.52 6.96 -18.92
N CYS A 254 7.78 6.75 -18.51
CA CYS A 254 8.12 6.34 -17.16
C CYS A 254 9.20 7.24 -16.55
N GLY A 255 9.30 7.20 -15.22
CA GLY A 255 10.36 7.82 -14.46
C GLY A 255 9.91 8.98 -13.56
N ASP A 256 10.80 9.41 -12.70
CA ASP A 256 10.62 10.47 -11.72
C ASP A 256 10.54 11.89 -12.34
N LYS A 257 10.79 12.02 -13.63
CA LYS A 257 10.56 13.26 -14.38
C LYS A 257 9.07 13.63 -14.51
N TYR A 258 8.17 12.68 -14.29
CA TYR A 258 6.72 12.93 -14.28
C TYR A 258 6.28 13.26 -12.86
N SER A 259 5.75 14.47 -12.62
CA SER A 259 5.36 14.98 -11.29
C SER A 259 4.33 14.11 -10.56
N ALA A 260 3.55 13.32 -11.28
CA ALA A 260 2.62 12.35 -10.72
C ALA A 260 3.33 11.11 -10.11
N CYS A 261 4.56 10.81 -10.54
CA CYS A 261 5.44 9.77 -10.03
C CYS A 261 6.36 10.35 -8.95
N LYS A 262 5.95 10.29 -7.69
CA LYS A 262 6.67 10.89 -6.56
C LYS A 262 7.68 9.90 -5.98
N TYR A 263 8.88 9.87 -6.53
CA TYR A 263 10.02 9.08 -6.07
C TYR A 263 11.31 9.65 -6.67
N THR A 264 12.44 9.06 -6.33
CA THR A 264 13.74 9.36 -6.93
C THR A 264 14.31 8.09 -7.54
N ALA A 265 14.56 8.08 -8.86
CA ALA A 265 15.01 6.88 -9.57
C ALA A 265 16.38 6.38 -9.07
N SER A 266 17.28 7.28 -8.65
CA SER A 266 18.57 6.92 -8.07
C SER A 266 18.49 6.35 -6.66
N ALA A 267 17.34 6.44 -5.99
CA ALA A 267 17.10 5.84 -4.67
C ALA A 267 16.52 4.41 -4.75
N VAL A 268 16.25 3.90 -5.96
CA VAL A 268 15.81 2.52 -6.16
C VAL A 268 16.97 1.58 -5.88
N GLY A 269 16.81 0.76 -4.85
CA GLY A 269 17.83 -0.17 -4.39
C GLY A 269 17.81 -1.53 -5.11
N SER A 270 18.68 -2.41 -4.66
CA SER A 270 18.72 -3.81 -5.12
C SER A 270 17.99 -4.72 -4.10
N CYS A 271 17.23 -5.68 -4.59
CA CYS A 271 16.80 -6.79 -3.76
C CYS A 271 17.99 -7.77 -3.60
#